data_65205968d12c9e1745355fc5f3a89b0c
#
_entry.id   65205968d12c9e1745355fc5f3a89b0c
#
_cell.length_a   1.000
_cell.length_b   1.000
_cell.length_c   1.000
_cell.angle_alpha   90.00
_cell.angle_beta   90.00
_cell.angle_gamma   90.00
#
_symmetry.space_group_name_H-M   'P 1'
#
loop_
_entity.id
_entity.type
_entity.pdbx_description
1 polymer ?
#
loop_
_entity_poly.entity_id
_entity_poly.type
_entity_poly.pdbx_seq_one_letter_code
_entity_poly.pdbx_strand_id
1 'polypeptide(L)'
;VASVGPNALAAQLRADSPALAGVGSAWRLSWDRGHADVSAIGAALHNLVLQLDDGATVEPLAEAPWTGEPEVTEITSFPAHLRQLGGEWPCVPFGTTAIDPHHHGFGTDNEWHVIEHSAGAITLAIDYPEHHPIRRLERRIEGIEGQAAVALELTVEARADCVLPVGLHPIFRLAGEGDRLQLDPGAFARGHTFPKVFEPGVSQLKPAAEFARLDAVPLAGEGTVDLSTPPSGLGEEILLLSGVPGSVSLTYPDDGYRAELSWNASDFPSLVIWLSNRGRSASPWSNRFRGIGIEPVHAYFDDTGLAPHRPHSLSSGRAFRADERWTTQYRISASSLNASKHEGPAK
;
A
#
# COMPACT_ATOMS: atom_id res chain seq x y z
N VAL A 1 5.61 -11.62 39.74
CA VAL A 1 4.86 -11.24 38.54
C VAL A 1 5.19 -12.28 37.50
N ALA A 2 4.24 -13.17 37.20
CA ALA A 2 4.42 -14.24 36.23
C ALA A 2 4.44 -13.60 34.81
N SER A 3 5.51 -13.83 34.05
CA SER A 3 5.59 -13.46 32.65
C SER A 3 4.60 -14.33 31.86
N VAL A 4 3.60 -13.70 31.29
CA VAL A 4 2.69 -14.37 30.34
C VAL A 4 3.50 -14.60 29.07
N GLY A 5 3.64 -15.84 28.65
CA GLY A 5 4.40 -16.19 27.46
C GLY A 5 3.75 -15.61 26.18
N PRO A 6 4.51 -15.37 25.12
CA PRO A 6 4.04 -14.71 23.89
C PRO A 6 2.81 -15.36 23.25
N ASN A 7 2.64 -16.67 23.40
CA ASN A 7 1.46 -17.40 22.89
C ASN A 7 0.16 -17.15 23.67
N ALA A 8 0.25 -16.82 24.96
CA ALA A 8 -0.95 -16.54 25.78
C ALA A 8 -1.45 -15.10 25.55
N LEU A 9 -0.54 -14.16 25.34
CA LEU A 9 -0.87 -12.77 24.98
C LEU A 9 -1.49 -12.70 23.57
N ALA A 10 -0.91 -13.43 22.60
CA ALA A 10 -1.44 -13.56 21.24
C ALA A 10 -2.86 -14.16 21.21
N ALA A 11 -3.16 -15.12 22.11
CA ALA A 11 -4.49 -15.73 22.19
C ALA A 11 -5.55 -14.76 22.75
N GLN A 12 -5.18 -13.87 23.67
CA GLN A 12 -6.08 -12.92 24.31
C GLN A 12 -6.46 -11.75 23.37
N LEU A 13 -5.54 -11.34 22.49
CA LEU A 13 -5.75 -10.25 21.51
C LEU A 13 -6.49 -10.70 20.24
N ARG A 14 -6.58 -12.01 19.97
CA ARG A 14 -7.35 -12.58 18.85
C ARG A 14 -8.86 -12.39 18.97
N ALA A 15 -9.36 -12.11 20.17
CA ALA A 15 -10.81 -12.05 20.43
C ALA A 15 -11.49 -10.76 19.96
N ASP A 16 -10.73 -9.71 19.61
CA ASP A 16 -11.24 -8.35 19.46
C ASP A 16 -11.23 -7.78 18.02
N SER A 17 -10.86 -8.56 17.00
CA SER A 17 -10.88 -8.12 15.61
C SER A 17 -11.83 -8.95 14.72
N PRO A 18 -13.13 -8.66 14.73
CA PRO A 18 -14.10 -9.42 13.93
C PRO A 18 -13.91 -9.25 12.40
N ALA A 19 -13.28 -8.18 11.93
CA ALA A 19 -13.15 -7.88 10.51
C ALA A 19 -12.15 -8.78 9.75
N LEU A 20 -11.19 -9.42 10.45
CA LEU A 20 -10.22 -10.34 9.85
C LEU A 20 -10.51 -11.82 10.19
N ALA A 21 -11.65 -12.10 10.81
CA ALA A 21 -12.09 -13.46 11.10
C ALA A 21 -12.23 -14.26 9.78
N GLY A 22 -11.49 -15.35 9.67
CA GLY A 22 -11.48 -16.21 8.48
C GLY A 22 -10.32 -16.00 7.52
N VAL A 23 -9.47 -14.98 7.70
CA VAL A 23 -8.30 -14.71 6.83
C VAL A 23 -6.97 -15.06 7.50
N GLY A 24 -6.98 -15.54 8.74
CA GLY A 24 -5.79 -15.88 9.52
C GLY A 24 -5.71 -15.16 10.86
N SER A 25 -4.56 -15.24 11.52
CA SER A 25 -4.33 -14.53 12.78
C SER A 25 -4.19 -13.03 12.55
N ALA A 26 -4.74 -12.22 13.46
CA ALA A 26 -4.59 -10.77 13.44
C ALA A 26 -4.37 -10.21 14.84
N TRP A 27 -3.76 -9.02 14.93
CA TRP A 27 -3.46 -8.31 16.16
C TRP A 27 -3.94 -6.87 16.07
N ARG A 28 -4.63 -6.39 17.13
CA ARG A 28 -5.00 -4.98 17.27
C ARG A 28 -3.84 -4.21 17.89
N LEU A 29 -3.42 -3.14 17.21
CA LEU A 29 -2.57 -2.09 17.77
C LEU A 29 -3.46 -0.92 18.21
N SER A 30 -3.10 -0.31 19.35
CA SER A 30 -3.82 0.86 19.87
C SER A 30 -2.82 1.82 20.51
N TRP A 31 -2.95 3.09 20.18
CA TRP A 31 -2.21 4.20 20.77
C TRP A 31 -3.18 5.37 21.03
N ASP A 32 -2.71 6.42 21.66
CA ASP A 32 -3.56 7.54 22.09
C ASP A 32 -4.28 8.26 20.93
N ARG A 33 -3.75 8.16 19.70
CA ARG A 33 -4.30 8.86 18.52
C ARG A 33 -4.77 7.91 17.41
N GLY A 34 -4.99 6.64 17.73
CA GLY A 34 -5.52 5.72 16.73
C GLY A 34 -5.43 4.25 17.09
N HIS A 35 -5.87 3.45 16.15
CA HIS A 35 -5.71 2.00 16.21
C HIS A 35 -5.63 1.40 14.79
N ALA A 36 -5.13 0.19 14.68
CA ALA A 36 -5.09 -0.57 13.45
C ALA A 36 -5.08 -2.07 13.73
N ASP A 37 -5.43 -2.88 12.74
CA ASP A 37 -5.27 -4.32 12.77
C ASP A 37 -4.07 -4.72 11.91
N VAL A 38 -3.34 -5.73 12.35
CA VAL A 38 -2.22 -6.30 11.60
C VAL A 38 -2.50 -7.77 11.33
N SER A 39 -2.62 -8.15 10.07
CA SER A 39 -2.81 -9.54 9.66
C SER A 39 -1.49 -10.32 9.69
N ALA A 40 -1.54 -11.60 10.07
CA ALA A 40 -0.40 -12.49 9.88
C ALA A 40 -0.08 -12.69 8.38
N ILE A 41 -1.08 -12.73 7.52
CA ILE A 41 -0.90 -12.84 6.07
C ILE A 41 -0.35 -11.52 5.54
N GLY A 42 0.83 -11.58 4.92
CA GLY A 42 1.48 -10.40 4.33
C GLY A 42 2.02 -9.41 5.36
N ALA A 43 1.90 -9.67 6.67
CA ALA A 43 2.06 -8.68 7.73
C ALA A 43 1.29 -7.38 7.42
N ALA A 44 0.11 -7.50 6.79
CA ALA A 44 -0.64 -6.39 6.25
C ALA A 44 -1.31 -5.54 7.33
N LEU A 45 -1.23 -4.22 7.19
CA LEU A 45 -1.90 -3.24 8.04
C LEU A 45 -3.32 -3.00 7.51
N HIS A 46 -4.32 -3.18 8.33
CA HIS A 46 -5.74 -3.02 8.02
C HIS A 46 -6.46 -2.13 9.02
N ASN A 47 -7.66 -1.68 8.67
CA ASN A 47 -8.57 -0.98 9.58
C ASN A 47 -7.89 0.17 10.34
N LEU A 48 -7.03 0.93 9.64
CA LEU A 48 -6.33 2.08 10.23
C LEU A 48 -7.31 3.20 10.52
N VAL A 49 -7.48 3.50 11.80
CA VAL A 49 -8.27 4.64 12.31
C VAL A 49 -7.35 5.63 12.96
N LEU A 50 -7.43 6.90 12.57
CA LEU A 50 -6.61 7.99 13.09
C LEU A 50 -7.51 9.08 13.69
N GLN A 51 -7.19 9.54 14.91
CA GLN A 51 -7.86 10.63 15.57
C GLN A 51 -7.10 11.95 15.33
N LEU A 52 -7.73 12.87 14.64
CA LEU A 52 -7.18 14.19 14.29
C LEU A 52 -7.16 15.15 15.50
N ASP A 53 -6.47 16.29 15.37
CA ASP A 53 -6.35 17.28 16.45
C ASP A 53 -7.66 17.97 16.81
N ASP A 54 -8.60 18.03 15.87
CA ASP A 54 -9.96 18.54 16.10
C ASP A 54 -10.91 17.52 16.72
N GLY A 55 -10.43 16.31 17.02
CA GLY A 55 -11.18 15.21 17.62
C GLY A 55 -11.92 14.31 16.61
N ALA A 56 -11.93 14.67 15.32
CA ALA A 56 -12.50 13.82 14.29
C ALA A 56 -11.68 12.52 14.13
N THR A 57 -12.33 11.45 13.72
CA THR A 57 -11.68 10.18 13.36
C THR A 57 -11.79 9.95 11.87
N VAL A 58 -10.72 9.46 11.25
CA VAL A 58 -10.66 9.16 9.81
C VAL A 58 -10.07 7.78 9.55
N GLU A 59 -10.51 7.16 8.46
CA GLU A 59 -10.05 5.87 7.95
C GLU A 59 -9.46 6.11 6.56
N PRO A 60 -8.15 6.41 6.44
CA PRO A 60 -7.57 6.82 5.16
C PRO A 60 -7.38 5.68 4.16
N LEU A 61 -7.31 4.43 4.63
CA LEU A 61 -7.07 3.26 3.77
C LEU A 61 -8.39 2.64 3.29
N ALA A 62 -8.34 2.05 2.11
CA ALA A 62 -9.44 1.26 1.55
C ALA A 62 -9.36 -0.18 2.02
N GLU A 63 -10.52 -0.80 2.24
CA GLU A 63 -10.66 -2.21 2.58
C GLU A 63 -11.60 -2.87 1.57
N ALA A 64 -11.30 -4.12 1.20
CA ALA A 64 -12.14 -4.86 0.28
C ALA A 64 -13.50 -5.20 0.92
N PRO A 65 -14.60 -4.92 0.25
CA PRO A 65 -15.94 -5.20 0.77
C PRO A 65 -16.25 -6.69 0.91
N TRP A 66 -15.40 -7.56 0.39
CA TRP A 66 -15.53 -9.02 0.48
C TRP A 66 -14.66 -9.65 1.57
N THR A 67 -13.88 -8.87 2.32
CA THR A 67 -13.05 -9.38 3.41
C THR A 67 -13.93 -10.07 4.46
N GLY A 68 -13.65 -11.35 4.72
CA GLY A 68 -14.44 -12.17 5.65
C GLY A 68 -15.73 -12.77 5.05
N GLU A 69 -16.07 -12.52 3.79
CA GLU A 69 -17.17 -13.22 3.13
C GLU A 69 -16.82 -14.72 2.97
N PRO A 70 -17.68 -15.66 3.40
CA PRO A 70 -17.40 -17.11 3.33
C PRO A 70 -17.06 -17.56 1.91
N GLU A 71 -17.78 -17.04 0.90
CA GLU A 71 -17.60 -17.39 -0.50
C GLU A 71 -16.22 -17.00 -1.04
N VAL A 72 -15.52 -16.06 -0.38
CA VAL A 72 -14.16 -15.63 -0.77
C VAL A 72 -13.11 -16.33 0.08
N THR A 73 -13.36 -16.49 1.38
CA THR A 73 -12.40 -17.12 2.30
C THR A 73 -12.20 -18.61 2.00
N GLU A 74 -13.21 -19.30 1.47
CA GLU A 74 -13.17 -20.73 1.13
C GLU A 74 -12.50 -21.02 -0.22
N ILE A 75 -12.27 -20.01 -1.09
CA ILE A 75 -11.58 -20.19 -2.38
C ILE A 75 -10.07 -20.30 -2.16
N THR A 76 -9.58 -21.52 -1.94
CA THR A 76 -8.15 -21.79 -1.66
C THR A 76 -7.22 -21.48 -2.83
N SER A 77 -7.73 -21.46 -4.07
CA SER A 77 -6.96 -21.10 -5.28
C SER A 77 -6.80 -19.59 -5.45
N PHE A 78 -7.51 -18.78 -4.66
CA PHE A 78 -7.41 -17.33 -4.71
C PHE A 78 -6.24 -16.86 -3.84
N PRO A 79 -5.34 -15.98 -4.33
CA PRO A 79 -4.22 -15.48 -3.54
C PRO A 79 -4.69 -14.91 -2.20
N ALA A 80 -3.93 -15.19 -1.13
CA ALA A 80 -4.37 -14.85 0.23
C ALA A 80 -4.52 -13.33 0.42
N HIS A 81 -3.62 -12.53 -0.14
CA HIS A 81 -3.72 -11.06 -0.08
C HIS A 81 -4.99 -10.52 -0.77
N LEU A 82 -5.48 -11.18 -1.82
CA LEU A 82 -6.69 -10.74 -2.49
C LEU A 82 -7.98 -11.05 -1.69
N ARG A 83 -7.94 -12.00 -0.74
CA ARG A 83 -9.07 -12.27 0.17
C ARG A 83 -9.27 -11.15 1.18
N GLN A 84 -8.20 -10.43 1.48
CA GLN A 84 -8.17 -9.27 2.39
C GLN A 84 -7.64 -8.01 1.69
N LEU A 85 -7.89 -7.84 0.39
CA LEU A 85 -7.36 -6.72 -0.38
C LEU A 85 -7.70 -5.38 0.29
N GLY A 86 -6.70 -4.54 0.50
CA GLY A 86 -6.86 -3.25 1.19
C GLY A 86 -5.77 -3.01 2.21
N GLY A 87 -5.85 -1.89 2.89
CA GLY A 87 -4.84 -1.53 3.85
C GLY A 87 -3.47 -1.25 3.22
N GLU A 88 -2.40 -1.86 3.77
CA GLU A 88 -1.04 -1.66 3.28
C GLU A 88 -0.16 -2.89 3.60
N TRP A 89 0.70 -3.31 2.66
CA TRP A 89 1.68 -4.38 2.86
C TRP A 89 2.95 -4.18 2.03
N PRO A 90 4.11 -4.80 2.42
CA PRO A 90 5.35 -4.77 1.66
C PRO A 90 5.34 -5.82 0.55
N CYS A 91 5.94 -5.49 -0.58
CA CYS A 91 6.08 -6.35 -1.75
C CYS A 91 7.56 -6.64 -2.05
N VAL A 92 8.01 -7.87 -1.83
CA VAL A 92 9.37 -8.34 -2.10
C VAL A 92 9.33 -9.75 -2.70
N PRO A 93 9.35 -9.87 -4.05
CA PRO A 93 9.37 -8.81 -5.05
C PRO A 93 8.04 -8.07 -5.19
N PHE A 94 8.07 -6.88 -5.82
CA PHE A 94 6.89 -6.16 -6.25
C PHE A 94 6.41 -6.71 -7.59
N GLY A 95 5.14 -7.11 -7.65
CA GLY A 95 4.52 -7.66 -8.85
C GLY A 95 4.95 -9.09 -9.18
N THR A 96 4.82 -9.44 -10.45
CA THR A 96 5.13 -10.80 -10.97
C THR A 96 6.58 -10.87 -11.46
N THR A 97 7.33 -11.89 -11.04
CA THR A 97 8.72 -12.12 -11.45
C THR A 97 8.96 -13.58 -11.84
N ALA A 98 10.06 -13.82 -12.55
CA ALA A 98 10.50 -15.18 -12.85
C ALA A 98 11.10 -15.92 -11.63
N ILE A 99 11.47 -15.18 -10.57
CA ILE A 99 12.12 -15.71 -9.37
C ILE A 99 11.06 -16.18 -8.37
N ASP A 100 9.95 -15.45 -8.26
CA ASP A 100 8.88 -15.72 -7.31
C ASP A 100 7.54 -15.80 -8.07
N PRO A 101 6.83 -16.92 -8.00
CA PRO A 101 5.55 -17.09 -8.70
C PRO A 101 4.39 -16.34 -8.02
N HIS A 102 4.57 -15.87 -6.77
CA HIS A 102 3.53 -15.13 -6.07
C HIS A 102 3.50 -13.69 -6.58
N HIS A 103 2.31 -13.21 -6.92
CA HIS A 103 2.14 -11.80 -7.25
C HIS A 103 2.39 -10.96 -5.99
N HIS A 104 3.29 -9.99 -6.08
CA HIS A 104 3.82 -9.20 -4.95
C HIS A 104 4.70 -9.98 -3.95
N GLY A 105 5.17 -11.18 -4.32
CA GLY A 105 6.17 -11.96 -3.58
C GLY A 105 5.60 -12.96 -2.57
N PHE A 106 6.45 -13.91 -2.20
CA PHE A 106 6.13 -14.97 -1.24
C PHE A 106 5.56 -14.41 0.07
N GLY A 107 6.16 -13.32 0.58
CA GLY A 107 5.74 -12.71 1.84
C GLY A 107 4.30 -12.20 1.85
N THR A 108 3.76 -11.83 0.70
CA THR A 108 2.41 -11.26 0.59
C THR A 108 1.30 -12.29 0.84
N ASP A 109 1.51 -13.53 0.42
CA ASP A 109 0.50 -14.61 0.49
C ASP A 109 0.70 -15.59 1.65
N ASN A 110 1.74 -15.42 2.45
CA ASN A 110 2.10 -16.34 3.51
C ASN A 110 2.02 -15.71 4.89
N GLU A 111 1.89 -16.57 5.92
CA GLU A 111 1.82 -16.14 7.31
C GLU A 111 3.20 -15.71 7.82
N TRP A 112 3.26 -14.54 8.45
CA TRP A 112 4.38 -14.04 9.21
C TRP A 112 4.22 -14.41 10.68
N HIS A 113 5.32 -14.68 11.35
CA HIS A 113 5.34 -14.95 12.79
C HIS A 113 5.73 -13.69 13.58
N VAL A 114 5.12 -13.54 14.75
CA VAL A 114 5.39 -12.41 15.65
C VAL A 114 6.72 -12.62 16.36
N ILE A 115 7.58 -11.60 16.32
CA ILE A 115 8.83 -11.51 17.09
C ILE A 115 8.59 -10.75 18.39
N GLU A 116 7.92 -9.59 18.29
CA GLU A 116 7.64 -8.71 19.41
C GLU A 116 6.26 -8.09 19.23
N HIS A 117 5.53 -7.91 20.35
CA HIS A 117 4.21 -7.28 20.35
C HIS A 117 3.98 -6.52 21.63
N SER A 118 3.45 -5.31 21.53
CA SER A 118 2.96 -4.45 22.60
C SER A 118 1.62 -3.85 22.22
N ALA A 119 1.03 -3.03 23.07
CA ALA A 119 -0.25 -2.38 22.76
C ALA A 119 -0.18 -1.50 21.49
N GLY A 120 0.93 -0.76 21.30
CA GLY A 120 1.05 0.21 20.21
C GLY A 120 1.99 -0.22 19.09
N ALA A 121 2.67 -1.37 19.18
CA ALA A 121 3.64 -1.80 18.17
C ALA A 121 3.71 -3.32 18.03
N ILE A 122 4.04 -3.77 16.82
CA ILE A 122 4.28 -5.18 16.51
C ILE A 122 5.46 -5.32 15.56
N THR A 123 6.27 -6.36 15.76
CA THR A 123 7.29 -6.79 14.82
C THR A 123 7.00 -8.21 14.38
N LEU A 124 6.91 -8.44 13.08
CA LEU A 124 6.69 -9.74 12.46
C LEU A 124 7.85 -10.07 11.53
N ALA A 125 8.03 -11.37 11.27
CA ALA A 125 9.01 -11.84 10.29
C ALA A 125 8.51 -13.03 9.49
N ILE A 126 9.12 -13.22 8.32
CA ILE A 126 8.92 -14.39 7.47
C ILE A 126 10.24 -14.83 6.86
N ASP A 127 10.52 -16.12 6.92
CA ASP A 127 11.65 -16.74 6.24
C ASP A 127 11.22 -17.22 4.85
N TYR A 128 11.98 -16.82 3.83
CA TYR A 128 11.74 -17.21 2.44
C TYR A 128 12.30 -18.60 2.15
N PRO A 129 11.77 -19.33 1.16
CA PRO A 129 12.29 -20.62 0.74
C PRO A 129 13.80 -20.59 0.47
N GLU A 130 14.50 -21.70 0.74
CA GLU A 130 15.97 -21.78 0.64
C GLU A 130 16.53 -21.44 -0.74
N HIS A 131 15.76 -21.71 -1.79
CA HIS A 131 16.14 -21.39 -3.18
C HIS A 131 15.91 -19.92 -3.57
N HIS A 132 15.19 -19.16 -2.74
CA HIS A 132 14.91 -17.75 -3.01
C HIS A 132 16.13 -16.87 -2.64
N PRO A 133 16.50 -15.84 -3.45
CA PRO A 133 17.66 -15.00 -3.16
C PRO A 133 17.43 -14.09 -1.94
N ILE A 134 16.20 -13.85 -1.51
CA ILE A 134 15.90 -13.25 -0.21
C ILE A 134 15.84 -14.36 0.83
N ARG A 135 16.43 -14.09 2.01
CA ARG A 135 16.45 -15.02 3.15
C ARG A 135 15.25 -14.79 4.05
N ARG A 136 15.00 -13.52 4.40
CA ARG A 136 14.05 -13.15 5.44
C ARG A 136 13.56 -11.74 5.24
N LEU A 137 12.32 -11.50 5.59
CA LEU A 137 11.79 -10.18 5.82
C LEU A 137 11.45 -10.00 7.29
N GLU A 138 11.62 -8.77 7.77
CA GLU A 138 11.19 -8.33 9.09
C GLU A 138 10.45 -7.02 8.94
N ARG A 139 9.31 -6.88 9.62
CA ARG A 139 8.48 -5.70 9.54
C ARG A 139 8.07 -5.24 10.93
N ARG A 140 8.29 -3.94 11.22
CA ARG A 140 7.79 -3.27 12.41
C ARG A 140 6.69 -2.29 12.02
N ILE A 141 5.60 -2.30 12.78
CA ILE A 141 4.47 -1.38 12.66
C ILE A 141 4.25 -0.77 14.04
N GLU A 142 4.18 0.56 14.14
CA GLU A 142 4.08 1.28 15.41
C GLU A 142 3.22 2.53 15.27
N GLY A 143 2.18 2.65 16.12
CA GLY A 143 1.44 3.89 16.31
C GLY A 143 2.34 4.95 16.96
N ILE A 144 2.34 6.17 16.42
CA ILE A 144 3.18 7.25 16.94
C ILE A 144 2.42 7.99 18.03
N GLU A 145 2.92 7.92 19.28
CA GLU A 145 2.31 8.60 20.41
C GLU A 145 2.16 10.12 20.17
N GLY A 146 1.01 10.68 20.51
CA GLY A 146 0.67 12.09 20.30
C GLY A 146 0.36 12.47 18.85
N GLN A 147 0.36 11.52 17.89
CA GLN A 147 0.19 11.82 16.48
C GLN A 147 -0.85 10.91 15.82
N ALA A 148 -1.66 11.47 14.93
CA ALA A 148 -2.53 10.73 14.03
C ALA A 148 -1.71 10.08 12.92
N ALA A 149 -0.87 9.10 13.28
CA ALA A 149 0.12 8.51 12.38
C ALA A 149 0.57 7.11 12.82
N VAL A 150 1.00 6.32 11.85
CA VAL A 150 1.68 5.03 12.02
C VAL A 150 3.03 5.07 11.30
N ALA A 151 4.07 4.62 11.98
CA ALA A 151 5.40 4.40 11.43
C ALA A 151 5.55 2.92 11.04
N LEU A 152 6.16 2.69 9.90
CA LEU A 152 6.38 1.38 9.34
C LEU A 152 7.84 1.23 8.94
N GLU A 153 8.43 0.08 9.26
CA GLU A 153 9.80 -0.27 8.88
C GLU A 153 9.79 -1.65 8.22
N LEU A 154 10.53 -1.77 7.13
CA LEU A 154 10.77 -3.04 6.44
C LEU A 154 12.27 -3.30 6.40
N THR A 155 12.67 -4.48 6.88
CA THR A 155 14.03 -5.00 6.72
C THR A 155 14.00 -6.21 5.79
N VAL A 156 14.92 -6.22 4.83
CA VAL A 156 15.12 -7.30 3.86
C VAL A 156 16.52 -7.88 4.05
N GLU A 157 16.62 -9.18 4.30
CA GLU A 157 17.89 -9.91 4.36
C GLU A 157 18.06 -10.72 3.09
N ALA A 158 19.09 -10.41 2.30
CA ALA A 158 19.41 -11.13 1.09
C ALA A 158 20.28 -12.36 1.39
N ARG A 159 20.04 -13.47 0.70
CA ARG A 159 20.84 -14.70 0.73
C ARG A 159 21.90 -14.72 -0.34
N ALA A 160 21.60 -14.11 -1.49
CA ALA A 160 22.45 -14.10 -2.67
C ALA A 160 22.36 -12.75 -3.39
N ASP A 161 23.34 -12.48 -4.24
CA ASP A 161 23.30 -11.35 -5.15
C ASP A 161 22.08 -11.45 -6.06
N CYS A 162 21.28 -10.39 -6.13
CA CYS A 162 20.11 -10.33 -7.00
C CYS A 162 19.71 -8.89 -7.32
N VAL A 163 18.88 -8.73 -8.35
CA VAL A 163 18.14 -7.50 -8.62
C VAL A 163 16.66 -7.85 -8.58
N LEU A 164 15.93 -7.26 -7.64
CA LEU A 164 14.50 -7.52 -7.47
C LEU A 164 13.71 -6.21 -7.47
N PRO A 165 12.56 -6.16 -8.14
CA PRO A 165 11.59 -5.11 -7.89
C PRO A 165 11.14 -5.18 -6.43
N VAL A 166 11.09 -4.04 -5.76
CA VAL A 166 10.59 -3.93 -4.39
C VAL A 166 9.64 -2.76 -4.28
N GLY A 167 8.64 -2.87 -3.42
CA GLY A 167 7.65 -1.82 -3.26
C GLY A 167 6.85 -1.93 -1.97
N LEU A 168 6.07 -0.90 -1.73
CA LEU A 168 5.06 -0.81 -0.68
C LEU A 168 3.70 -0.67 -1.36
N HIS A 169 2.67 -1.25 -0.78
CA HIS A 169 1.34 -1.31 -1.42
C HIS A 169 0.23 -0.73 -0.54
N PRO A 170 0.31 0.55 -0.13
CA PRO A 170 -0.82 1.19 0.53
C PRO A 170 -1.92 1.53 -0.46
N ILE A 171 -3.15 1.17 -0.10
CA ILE A 171 -4.35 1.47 -0.87
C ILE A 171 -5.19 2.47 -0.07
N PHE A 172 -5.22 3.71 -0.53
CA PHE A 172 -6.07 4.74 0.06
C PHE A 172 -7.50 4.63 -0.47
N ARG A 173 -8.46 5.11 0.32
CA ARG A 173 -9.84 5.18 -0.13
C ARG A 173 -10.03 6.27 -1.20
N LEU A 174 -10.89 6.04 -2.15
CA LEU A 174 -11.44 7.12 -2.97
C LEU A 174 -12.49 7.88 -2.17
N ALA A 175 -12.63 9.18 -2.43
CA ALA A 175 -13.69 10.00 -1.86
C ALA A 175 -15.07 9.41 -2.15
N GLY A 176 -16.08 9.80 -1.38
CA GLY A 176 -17.48 9.44 -1.59
C GLY A 176 -17.96 9.73 -3.02
N GLU A 177 -19.09 9.18 -3.42
CA GLU A 177 -19.65 9.48 -4.74
C GLU A 177 -20.08 10.95 -4.81
N GLY A 178 -19.49 11.69 -5.74
CA GLY A 178 -19.71 13.14 -5.88
C GLY A 178 -18.79 14.01 -5.03
N ASP A 179 -18.06 13.42 -4.08
CA ASP A 179 -17.07 14.12 -3.28
C ASP A 179 -15.74 14.28 -4.02
N ARG A 180 -14.92 15.20 -3.55
CA ARG A 180 -13.64 15.55 -4.17
C ARG A 180 -12.49 14.83 -3.48
N LEU A 181 -11.58 14.30 -4.28
CA LEU A 181 -10.25 13.86 -3.85
C LEU A 181 -9.22 14.67 -4.63
N GLN A 182 -8.24 15.24 -3.94
CA GLN A 182 -7.09 15.90 -4.56
C GLN A 182 -5.84 15.06 -4.28
N LEU A 183 -5.18 14.62 -5.33
CA LEU A 183 -3.95 13.84 -5.29
C LEU A 183 -2.76 14.75 -5.66
N ASP A 184 -1.82 14.89 -4.75
CA ASP A 184 -0.58 15.64 -4.97
C ASP A 184 0.64 14.77 -4.65
N PRO A 185 1.33 14.24 -5.67
CA PRO A 185 2.57 13.48 -5.51
C PRO A 185 3.81 14.37 -5.41
N GLY A 186 3.66 15.69 -5.33
CA GLY A 186 4.75 16.64 -5.49
C GLY A 186 5.30 16.69 -6.91
N ALA A 187 6.48 17.27 -7.07
CA ALA A 187 7.16 17.31 -8.37
C ALA A 187 7.70 15.92 -8.72
N PHE A 188 7.49 15.48 -9.96
CA PHE A 188 8.04 14.23 -10.50
C PHE A 188 8.73 14.50 -11.85
N ALA A 189 9.68 13.65 -12.22
CA ALA A 189 10.46 13.86 -13.45
C ALA A 189 9.66 13.49 -14.70
N ARG A 190 8.94 12.36 -14.68
CA ARG A 190 8.14 11.86 -15.81
C ARG A 190 7.05 10.91 -15.32
N GLY A 191 5.87 10.99 -15.94
CA GLY A 191 4.81 10.02 -15.82
C GLY A 191 4.79 9.07 -17.01
N HIS A 192 4.39 7.81 -16.75
CA HIS A 192 4.28 6.74 -17.75
C HIS A 192 2.94 6.04 -17.54
N THR A 193 2.18 5.87 -18.59
CA THR A 193 1.00 4.99 -18.57
C THR A 193 1.43 3.54 -18.77
N PHE A 194 0.59 2.60 -18.37
CA PHE A 194 0.89 1.17 -18.51
C PHE A 194 1.17 0.81 -19.97
N PRO A 195 2.15 -0.05 -20.27
CA PRO A 195 2.56 -0.34 -21.65
C PRO A 195 1.53 -1.05 -22.52
N LYS A 196 0.52 -1.63 -21.89
CA LYS A 196 -0.61 -2.35 -22.54
C LYS A 196 -1.93 -1.76 -22.05
N VAL A 197 -3.05 -2.23 -22.58
CA VAL A 197 -4.36 -1.98 -21.95
C VAL A 197 -4.37 -2.72 -20.62
N PHE A 198 -4.57 -2.01 -19.51
CA PHE A 198 -4.49 -2.60 -18.17
C PHE A 198 -5.68 -3.52 -17.89
N GLU A 199 -6.91 -3.00 -18.00
CA GLU A 199 -8.13 -3.80 -17.87
C GLU A 199 -8.93 -3.69 -19.18
N PRO A 200 -8.98 -4.77 -19.99
CA PRO A 200 -9.66 -4.75 -21.28
C PRO A 200 -11.13 -4.35 -21.19
N GLY A 201 -11.53 -3.37 -22.00
CA GLY A 201 -12.91 -2.86 -22.04
C GLY A 201 -13.24 -1.84 -20.95
N VAL A 202 -12.32 -1.55 -20.02
CA VAL A 202 -12.48 -0.61 -18.92
C VAL A 202 -11.46 0.51 -18.96
N SER A 203 -10.16 0.17 -19.11
CA SER A 203 -9.08 1.15 -19.13
C SER A 203 -9.17 2.08 -20.33
N GLN A 204 -8.95 3.37 -20.10
CA GLN A 204 -9.09 4.45 -21.07
C GLN A 204 -7.78 5.19 -21.34
N LEU A 205 -6.73 5.02 -20.51
CA LEU A 205 -5.46 5.65 -20.74
C LEU A 205 -4.77 5.08 -21.98
N LYS A 206 -4.06 5.95 -22.71
CA LYS A 206 -3.27 5.55 -23.87
C LYS A 206 -2.10 4.68 -23.42
N PRO A 207 -1.98 3.41 -23.89
CA PRO A 207 -0.86 2.57 -23.52
C PRO A 207 0.50 3.14 -23.95
N ALA A 208 1.54 2.88 -23.16
CA ALA A 208 2.94 3.27 -23.43
C ALA A 208 3.14 4.76 -23.73
N ALA A 209 2.34 5.63 -23.12
CA ALA A 209 2.48 7.07 -23.27
C ALA A 209 3.27 7.67 -22.10
N GLU A 210 3.95 8.79 -22.38
CA GLU A 210 4.59 9.62 -21.36
C GLU A 210 3.79 10.91 -21.15
N PHE A 211 3.88 11.45 -19.93
CA PHE A 211 3.26 12.72 -19.57
C PHE A 211 4.10 13.47 -18.54
N ALA A 212 3.86 14.78 -18.42
CA ALA A 212 4.60 15.64 -17.51
C ALA A 212 3.77 16.11 -16.29
N ARG A 213 2.46 15.97 -16.34
CA ARG A 213 1.53 16.49 -15.34
C ARG A 213 0.33 15.54 -15.19
N LEU A 214 -0.14 15.36 -13.94
CA LEU A 214 -1.30 14.52 -13.65
C LEU A 214 -2.63 15.10 -14.19
N ASP A 215 -2.72 16.40 -14.37
CA ASP A 215 -3.91 17.06 -14.92
C ASP A 215 -4.01 16.96 -16.46
N ALA A 216 -3.08 16.24 -17.11
CA ALA A 216 -3.04 16.07 -18.55
C ALA A 216 -2.49 14.70 -18.98
N VAL A 217 -3.07 13.63 -18.43
CA VAL A 217 -2.67 12.24 -18.76
C VAL A 217 -3.36 11.80 -20.07
N PRO A 218 -2.60 11.28 -21.07
CA PRO A 218 -3.13 10.94 -22.39
C PRO A 218 -4.19 9.82 -22.35
N LEU A 219 -5.31 10.00 -23.04
CA LEU A 219 -6.33 8.98 -23.30
C LEU A 219 -6.00 8.15 -24.56
N ALA A 220 -6.51 6.92 -24.63
CA ALA A 220 -6.40 6.06 -25.82
C ALA A 220 -7.15 6.65 -27.04
N GLY A 221 -8.22 7.39 -26.78
CA GLY A 221 -8.89 8.23 -27.76
C GLY A 221 -8.22 9.59 -27.92
N GLU A 222 -9.00 10.62 -28.21
CA GLU A 222 -8.53 11.98 -28.26
C GLU A 222 -8.51 12.62 -26.85
N GLY A 223 -7.54 13.54 -26.63
CA GLY A 223 -7.47 14.37 -25.43
C GLY A 223 -6.71 13.76 -24.27
N THR A 224 -6.93 14.35 -23.11
CA THR A 224 -6.29 14.01 -21.84
C THR A 224 -7.32 13.98 -20.72
N VAL A 225 -6.95 13.34 -19.60
CA VAL A 225 -7.75 13.32 -18.37
C VAL A 225 -6.93 13.90 -17.20
N ASP A 226 -7.63 14.56 -16.28
CA ASP A 226 -7.06 15.07 -15.04
C ASP A 226 -7.12 13.98 -13.95
N LEU A 227 -5.96 13.45 -13.58
CA LEU A 227 -5.78 12.49 -12.48
C LEU A 227 -5.26 13.12 -11.21
N SER A 228 -5.12 14.45 -11.14
CA SER A 228 -4.92 15.15 -9.87
C SER A 228 -6.19 15.19 -9.00
N THR A 229 -7.34 14.85 -9.62
CA THR A 229 -8.66 14.78 -8.95
C THR A 229 -9.37 13.43 -9.28
N PRO A 230 -8.78 12.28 -8.89
CA PRO A 230 -9.33 10.97 -9.22
C PRO A 230 -10.69 10.73 -8.52
N PRO A 231 -11.57 9.89 -9.09
CA PRO A 231 -11.34 8.97 -10.20
C PRO A 231 -11.52 9.56 -11.60
N SER A 232 -11.97 10.80 -11.77
CA SER A 232 -12.11 11.50 -13.06
C SER A 232 -12.87 10.70 -14.13
N GLY A 233 -13.85 9.88 -13.71
CA GLY A 233 -14.65 9.03 -14.59
C GLY A 233 -13.98 7.73 -15.04
N LEU A 234 -12.77 7.42 -14.56
CA LEU A 234 -12.04 6.19 -14.87
C LEU A 234 -12.45 5.03 -13.96
N GLY A 235 -12.39 3.79 -14.47
CA GLY A 235 -12.71 2.57 -13.73
C GLY A 235 -11.48 1.83 -13.20
N GLU A 236 -10.55 1.46 -14.08
CA GLU A 236 -9.33 0.72 -13.74
C GLU A 236 -8.16 1.27 -14.55
N GLU A 237 -7.18 1.85 -13.87
CA GLU A 237 -5.98 2.37 -14.50
C GLU A 237 -4.75 2.14 -13.63
N ILE A 238 -3.59 2.05 -14.28
CA ILE A 238 -2.31 2.03 -13.59
C ILE A 238 -1.32 2.93 -14.32
N LEU A 239 -0.57 3.71 -13.57
CA LEU A 239 0.47 4.61 -14.09
C LEU A 239 1.67 4.65 -13.15
N LEU A 240 2.83 5.07 -13.66
CA LEU A 240 4.06 5.18 -12.89
C LEU A 240 4.62 6.60 -13.01
N LEU A 241 4.96 7.19 -11.88
CA LEU A 241 5.69 8.46 -11.80
C LEU A 241 7.13 8.17 -11.40
N SER A 242 8.10 8.74 -12.12
CA SER A 242 9.53 8.59 -11.83
C SER A 242 10.11 9.86 -11.24
N GLY A 243 11.13 9.74 -10.38
CA GLY A 243 11.80 10.88 -9.76
C GLY A 243 10.88 11.64 -8.79
N VAL A 244 10.14 10.90 -7.98
CA VAL A 244 9.22 11.44 -6.97
C VAL A 244 9.97 11.89 -5.71
N PRO A 245 9.45 12.88 -4.96
CA PRO A 245 10.18 13.47 -3.82
C PRO A 245 10.16 12.62 -2.55
N GLY A 246 9.39 11.52 -2.49
CA GLY A 246 9.25 10.67 -1.30
C GLY A 246 8.07 11.03 -0.42
N SER A 247 7.11 11.75 -0.94
CA SER A 247 5.83 11.98 -0.26
C SER A 247 4.70 12.18 -1.26
N VAL A 248 3.49 11.77 -0.86
CA VAL A 248 2.23 12.00 -1.57
C VAL A 248 1.18 12.43 -0.57
N SER A 249 0.38 13.44 -0.91
CA SER A 249 -0.78 13.81 -0.13
C SER A 249 -2.09 13.55 -0.89
N LEU A 250 -3.09 13.07 -0.15
CA LEU A 250 -4.46 12.88 -0.59
C LEU A 250 -5.35 13.79 0.29
N THR A 251 -5.91 14.81 -0.30
CA THR A 251 -6.79 15.73 0.40
C THR A 251 -8.24 15.39 0.10
N TYR A 252 -9.04 15.26 1.14
CA TYR A 252 -10.48 14.99 1.13
C TYR A 252 -11.22 16.23 1.64
N PRO A 253 -11.51 17.23 0.77
CA PRO A 253 -12.04 18.51 1.20
C PRO A 253 -13.42 18.39 1.86
N ASP A 254 -14.24 17.46 1.37
CA ASP A 254 -15.61 17.26 1.85
C ASP A 254 -15.64 16.48 3.19
N ASP A 255 -14.62 15.68 3.47
CA ASP A 255 -14.39 15.01 4.76
C ASP A 255 -13.54 15.85 5.73
N GLY A 256 -12.95 16.95 5.28
CA GLY A 256 -12.21 17.90 6.12
C GLY A 256 -10.82 17.46 6.55
N TYR A 257 -10.18 16.52 5.87
CA TYR A 257 -8.84 16.03 6.22
C TYR A 257 -7.91 15.81 5.03
N ARG A 258 -6.62 15.67 5.34
CA ARG A 258 -5.57 15.23 4.42
C ARG A 258 -4.89 14.01 4.98
N ALA A 259 -4.72 12.97 4.16
CA ALA A 259 -3.82 11.85 4.41
C ALA A 259 -2.49 12.09 3.70
N GLU A 260 -1.41 11.56 4.26
CA GLU A 260 -0.06 11.64 3.68
C GLU A 260 0.65 10.30 3.84
N LEU A 261 1.33 9.88 2.76
CA LEU A 261 2.32 8.82 2.76
C LEU A 261 3.69 9.45 2.53
N SER A 262 4.67 9.14 3.38
CA SER A 262 6.06 9.59 3.21
C SER A 262 7.04 8.43 3.34
N TRP A 263 8.12 8.45 2.53
CA TRP A 263 9.13 7.41 2.47
C TRP A 263 10.49 7.99 2.05
N ASN A 264 11.53 7.17 2.09
CA ASN A 264 12.84 7.55 1.56
C ASN A 264 12.85 7.41 0.02
N ALA A 265 12.90 8.52 -0.72
CA ALA A 265 12.91 8.53 -2.18
C ALA A 265 14.13 7.81 -2.81
N SER A 266 15.24 7.67 -2.07
CA SER A 266 16.40 6.90 -2.56
C SER A 266 16.15 5.39 -2.54
N ASP A 267 15.27 4.92 -1.65
CA ASP A 267 14.87 3.52 -1.58
C ASP A 267 13.81 3.19 -2.63
N PHE A 268 12.85 4.09 -2.80
CA PHE A 268 11.76 3.97 -3.77
C PHE A 268 11.69 5.23 -4.65
N PRO A 269 12.44 5.25 -5.78
CA PRO A 269 12.55 6.43 -6.64
C PRO A 269 11.36 6.66 -7.57
N SER A 270 10.42 5.73 -7.60
CA SER A 270 9.21 5.77 -8.42
C SER A 270 7.96 5.52 -7.58
N LEU A 271 6.83 5.92 -8.14
CA LEU A 271 5.52 5.73 -7.55
C LEU A 271 4.60 5.09 -8.58
N VAL A 272 4.06 3.92 -8.29
CA VAL A 272 2.92 3.37 -9.02
C VAL A 272 1.64 3.94 -8.42
N ILE A 273 0.72 4.36 -9.28
CA ILE A 273 -0.63 4.76 -8.90
C ILE A 273 -1.58 3.79 -9.59
N TRP A 274 -2.28 2.99 -8.79
CA TRP A 274 -3.33 2.08 -9.25
C TRP A 274 -4.68 2.65 -8.87
N LEU A 275 -5.49 3.01 -9.87
CA LEU A 275 -6.86 3.45 -9.68
C LEU A 275 -7.80 2.26 -9.91
N SER A 276 -8.55 1.88 -8.88
CA SER A 276 -9.62 0.89 -8.97
C SER A 276 -10.93 1.51 -8.48
N ASN A 277 -11.86 1.72 -9.41
CA ASN A 277 -13.15 2.34 -9.15
C ASN A 277 -14.26 1.52 -9.81
N ARG A 278 -14.55 0.34 -9.24
CA ARG A 278 -15.60 -0.57 -9.70
C ARG A 278 -15.42 -1.08 -11.13
N GLY A 279 -14.20 -1.05 -11.68
CA GLY A 279 -13.96 -1.46 -13.06
C GLY A 279 -13.93 -2.97 -13.26
N ARG A 280 -13.58 -3.75 -12.23
CA ARG A 280 -13.47 -5.21 -12.33
C ARG A 280 -14.78 -5.91 -12.00
N SER A 281 -15.32 -6.65 -12.99
CA SER A 281 -16.61 -7.35 -12.86
C SER A 281 -16.48 -8.77 -12.32
N ALA A 282 -15.31 -9.42 -12.45
CA ALA A 282 -15.10 -10.78 -11.98
C ALA A 282 -15.14 -10.86 -10.43
N SER A 283 -15.58 -12.02 -9.90
CA SER A 283 -15.49 -12.30 -8.46
C SER A 283 -14.02 -12.31 -8.00
N PRO A 284 -13.73 -11.77 -6.81
CA PRO A 284 -14.63 -11.21 -5.81
C PRO A 284 -14.92 -9.72 -5.99
N TRP A 285 -14.25 -9.04 -6.95
CA TRP A 285 -14.48 -7.60 -7.18
C TRP A 285 -15.95 -7.27 -7.45
N SER A 286 -16.58 -7.97 -8.40
CA SER A 286 -18.01 -7.84 -8.72
C SER A 286 -18.49 -6.37 -8.80
N ASN A 287 -17.65 -5.50 -9.35
CA ASN A 287 -17.83 -4.05 -9.45
C ASN A 287 -18.06 -3.35 -8.08
N ARG A 288 -17.47 -3.85 -7.00
CA ARG A 288 -17.67 -3.32 -5.63
C ARG A 288 -16.50 -2.52 -5.08
N PHE A 289 -15.25 -2.87 -5.46
CA PHE A 289 -14.05 -2.26 -4.89
C PHE A 289 -13.84 -0.83 -5.37
N ARG A 290 -13.44 0.04 -4.42
CA ARG A 290 -13.05 1.42 -4.69
C ARG A 290 -11.80 1.75 -3.86
N GLY A 291 -10.70 2.03 -4.52
CA GLY A 291 -9.43 2.38 -3.88
C GLY A 291 -8.45 3.00 -4.86
N ILE A 292 -7.43 3.61 -4.32
CA ILE A 292 -6.29 4.12 -5.08
C ILE A 292 -5.00 3.63 -4.42
N GLY A 293 -4.28 2.74 -5.10
CA GLY A 293 -2.93 2.34 -4.71
C GLY A 293 -1.97 3.50 -4.90
N ILE A 294 -1.26 3.87 -3.85
CA ILE A 294 -0.20 4.88 -3.86
C ILE A 294 1.06 4.15 -3.44
N GLU A 295 1.76 3.58 -4.40
CA GLU A 295 2.70 2.49 -4.21
C GLU A 295 4.14 2.96 -4.49
N PRO A 296 4.92 3.35 -3.47
CA PRO A 296 6.34 3.63 -3.63
C PRO A 296 7.09 2.38 -4.11
N VAL A 297 7.85 2.49 -5.21
CA VAL A 297 8.51 1.33 -5.81
C VAL A 297 9.93 1.61 -6.27
N HIS A 298 10.76 0.59 -6.21
CA HIS A 298 11.98 0.45 -6.97
C HIS A 298 11.75 -0.63 -8.04
N ALA A 299 10.90 -0.31 -9.02
CA ALA A 299 10.38 -1.22 -10.03
C ALA A 299 9.94 -0.45 -11.28
N TYR A 300 9.64 -1.19 -12.34
CA TYR A 300 8.91 -0.70 -13.50
C TYR A 300 7.58 -1.46 -13.61
N PHE A 301 6.52 -0.87 -13.05
CA PHE A 301 5.22 -1.51 -12.84
C PHE A 301 5.32 -2.82 -12.05
N ASP A 302 4.29 -3.63 -12.10
CA ASP A 302 4.08 -4.85 -11.34
C ASP A 302 4.27 -6.16 -12.15
N ASP A 303 4.94 -6.07 -13.31
CA ASP A 303 5.21 -7.22 -14.17
C ASP A 303 6.60 -7.10 -14.82
N THR A 304 7.53 -7.97 -14.46
CA THR A 304 8.86 -8.02 -15.09
C THR A 304 8.83 -8.42 -16.56
N GLY A 305 7.73 -9.01 -17.04
CA GLY A 305 7.47 -9.25 -18.47
C GLY A 305 7.32 -7.97 -19.29
N LEU A 306 7.16 -6.82 -18.63
CA LEU A 306 7.15 -5.49 -19.27
C LEU A 306 8.56 -4.92 -19.53
N ALA A 307 9.62 -5.60 -19.12
CA ALA A 307 11.00 -5.15 -19.28
C ALA A 307 11.35 -4.63 -20.71
N PRO A 308 10.84 -5.21 -21.82
CA PRO A 308 11.06 -4.68 -23.17
C PRO A 308 10.50 -3.26 -23.40
N HIS A 309 9.53 -2.84 -22.60
CA HIS A 309 8.90 -1.51 -22.67
C HIS A 309 9.52 -0.49 -21.72
N ARG A 310 10.41 -0.95 -20.81
CA ARG A 310 10.98 -0.10 -19.76
C ARG A 310 11.97 0.91 -20.37
N PRO A 311 11.79 2.21 -20.11
CA PRO A 311 12.79 3.22 -20.45
C PRO A 311 14.14 2.92 -19.79
N HIS A 312 15.24 3.13 -20.49
CA HIS A 312 16.60 2.89 -19.96
C HIS A 312 16.93 3.70 -18.70
N SER A 313 16.28 4.84 -18.52
CA SER A 313 16.43 5.70 -17.34
C SER A 313 15.75 5.15 -16.07
N LEU A 314 14.88 4.15 -16.20
CA LEU A 314 14.17 3.54 -15.06
C LEU A 314 14.83 2.23 -14.64
N SER A 315 14.95 2.04 -13.33
CA SER A 315 15.44 0.78 -12.75
C SER A 315 14.43 -0.35 -12.91
N SER A 316 14.91 -1.57 -13.07
CA SER A 316 14.07 -2.77 -13.04
C SER A 316 13.84 -3.28 -11.61
N GLY A 317 14.61 -2.78 -10.64
CA GLY A 317 14.56 -3.22 -9.25
C GLY A 317 15.78 -2.77 -8.48
N ARG A 318 15.77 -3.02 -7.17
CA ARG A 318 16.89 -2.79 -6.26
C ARG A 318 17.90 -3.93 -6.38
N ALA A 319 19.18 -3.57 -6.43
CA ALA A 319 20.27 -4.54 -6.33
C ALA A 319 20.52 -4.89 -4.86
N PHE A 320 20.60 -6.17 -4.57
CA PHE A 320 21.00 -6.73 -3.27
C PHE A 320 22.28 -7.52 -3.43
N ARG A 321 23.13 -7.46 -2.42
CA ARG A 321 24.32 -8.32 -2.30
C ARG A 321 24.03 -9.47 -1.34
N ALA A 322 24.76 -10.57 -1.51
CA ALA A 322 24.71 -11.68 -0.56
C ALA A 322 24.99 -11.18 0.87
N ASP A 323 24.20 -11.65 1.83
CA ASP A 323 24.25 -11.30 3.25
C ASP A 323 23.98 -9.80 3.57
N GLU A 324 23.51 -9.03 2.58
CA GLU A 324 23.06 -7.65 2.84
C GLU A 324 21.78 -7.66 3.69
N ARG A 325 21.78 -6.78 4.70
CA ARG A 325 20.57 -6.38 5.44
C ARG A 325 20.24 -4.94 5.09
N TRP A 326 19.14 -4.72 4.40
CA TRP A 326 18.63 -3.41 4.02
C TRP A 326 17.35 -3.08 4.79
N THR A 327 17.29 -1.88 5.34
CA THR A 327 16.13 -1.39 6.09
C THR A 327 15.64 -0.09 5.50
N THR A 328 14.34 0.04 5.34
CA THR A 328 13.66 1.27 4.91
C THR A 328 12.53 1.62 5.85
N GLN A 329 12.22 2.92 5.96
CA GLN A 329 11.16 3.44 6.81
C GLN A 329 10.20 4.29 6.00
N TYR A 330 8.93 4.24 6.37
CA TYR A 330 7.85 5.03 5.78
C TYR A 330 6.76 5.29 6.81
N ARG A 331 5.85 6.19 6.47
CA ARG A 331 4.85 6.66 7.42
C ARG A 331 3.54 6.97 6.70
N ILE A 332 2.42 6.62 7.33
CA ILE A 332 1.09 7.06 6.98
C ILE A 332 0.58 7.96 8.10
N SER A 333 0.05 9.14 7.75
CA SER A 333 -0.48 10.10 8.70
C SER A 333 -1.72 10.80 8.16
N ALA A 334 -2.48 11.43 9.05
CA ALA A 334 -3.60 12.30 8.68
C ALA A 334 -3.61 13.59 9.51
N SER A 335 -4.16 14.65 8.91
CA SER A 335 -4.30 15.95 9.57
C SER A 335 -5.62 16.63 9.16
N SER A 336 -6.21 17.40 10.07
CA SER A 336 -7.39 18.22 9.79
C SER A 336 -7.05 19.40 8.87
N LEU A 337 -7.91 19.69 7.89
CA LEU A 337 -7.78 20.88 7.05
C LEU A 337 -8.10 22.18 7.81
N ASN A 338 -8.72 22.09 8.98
CA ASN A 338 -9.10 23.24 9.80
C ASN A 338 -8.03 23.63 10.84
N ALA A 339 -6.96 22.86 11.01
CA ALA A 339 -5.92 23.09 12.02
C ALA A 339 -5.15 24.43 11.85
N SER A 340 -5.17 25.02 10.65
CA SER A 340 -4.43 26.25 10.33
C SER A 340 -5.04 27.55 10.90
N LYS A 341 -6.15 27.52 11.66
CA LYS A 341 -6.84 28.72 12.17
C LYS A 341 -6.52 29.09 13.62
N HIS A 342 -5.64 28.34 14.31
CA HIS A 342 -5.36 28.57 15.74
C HIS A 342 -3.95 29.08 16.08
N GLU A 343 -3.17 29.54 15.12
CA GLU A 343 -2.06 30.45 15.45
C GLU A 343 -2.61 31.85 15.65
N GLY A 344 -3.17 32.10 16.83
CA GLY A 344 -3.49 33.42 17.32
C GLY A 344 -2.22 34.26 17.51
N PRO A 345 -2.26 35.58 17.32
CA PRO A 345 -1.07 36.42 17.41
C PRO A 345 -0.48 36.34 18.83
N ALA A 346 0.80 35.96 18.88
CA ALA A 346 1.58 36.10 20.11
C ALA A 346 1.52 37.59 20.56
N LYS A 347 1.03 37.79 21.78
CA LYS A 347 1.07 39.09 22.45
C LYS A 347 2.45 39.34 23.05
#